data_32b4ee0f4eff19a06e23d7550e5695eb
#
_entry.id   32b4ee0f4eff19a06e23d7550e5695eb
#
_cell.length_a   1.000
_cell.length_b   1.000
_cell.length_c   1.000
_cell.angle_alpha   90.00
_cell.angle_beta   90.00
_cell.angle_gamma   90.00
#
_symmetry.space_group_name_H-M   'P 1'
#
loop_
_entity.id
_entity.type
_entity.pdbx_description
1 polymer ?
#
loop_
_entity_poly.entity_id
_entity_poly.type
_entity_poly.pdbx_seq_one_letter_code
_entity_poly.pdbx_strand_id
1 'polypeptide(L)'
;QAVAQVGNATYESVQEAIGRASLKNTTVTLLADVTESVTIAPPKGVRNVTFDLNGHALQAAGSAAITVPASMQLTITGLGTVAGGTQPAVDCRGALHVEGGTFTSDATLMRFAETDGTSAQGSFSDGTFIAPTLFNLLDDAKNLGYVTVRGGEYRGMIPAGLNTLALLSGSFSDSSNLAPYLADSLGLIPDGTSDGGTDGGMFHVGDLAISSKQTSVELDPANGLQQLSADDLLKLTETQLNGIADYRLVADSDQLQALNDQIDRAMQAVGKSKAFEAVSQNITITAVRNTSDDDFTDANVARSSGMPNGASSRGSANASGGAGMQLRTSDHDGISAQVTVTIKAVAEPEEPEEPGKPSNPEEPEKPEMPRSGSAVQALAIISLLLVIASAICAYATVHLRSSRLQN
;
A
#
# COMPACT_ATOMS: atom_id res chain seq x y z
N GLN A 1 29.00 -23.70 -32.11
CA GLN A 1 29.19 -23.51 -30.67
C GLN A 1 27.87 -23.75 -29.96
N ALA A 2 27.89 -24.59 -28.91
CA ALA A 2 26.68 -24.85 -28.14
C ALA A 2 26.20 -23.55 -27.46
N VAL A 3 24.92 -23.25 -27.60
CA VAL A 3 24.25 -22.06 -27.00
C VAL A 3 23.21 -22.43 -25.99
N ALA A 4 22.72 -23.68 -25.96
CA ALA A 4 21.73 -24.13 -25.01
C ALA A 4 21.97 -25.58 -24.59
N GLN A 5 21.40 -25.96 -23.42
CA GLN A 5 21.51 -27.29 -22.83
C GLN A 5 20.17 -27.79 -22.33
N VAL A 6 19.90 -29.10 -22.52
CA VAL A 6 18.78 -29.81 -21.88
C VAL A 6 19.32 -31.11 -21.27
N GLY A 7 19.21 -31.27 -19.98
CA GLY A 7 19.88 -32.35 -19.26
C GLY A 7 21.40 -32.30 -19.47
N ASN A 8 21.98 -33.32 -20.05
CA ASN A 8 23.42 -33.37 -20.36
C ASN A 8 23.74 -33.11 -21.86
N ALA A 9 22.73 -32.84 -22.69
CA ALA A 9 22.92 -32.60 -24.12
C ALA A 9 22.94 -31.10 -24.41
N THR A 10 23.88 -30.70 -25.29
CA THR A 10 24.05 -29.31 -25.72
C THR A 10 23.62 -29.13 -27.18
N TYR A 11 23.15 -27.93 -27.51
CA TYR A 11 22.55 -27.59 -28.80
C TYR A 11 23.10 -26.25 -29.31
N GLU A 12 23.15 -26.09 -30.63
CA GLU A 12 23.61 -24.90 -31.30
C GLU A 12 22.49 -23.86 -31.53
N SER A 13 21.24 -24.23 -31.19
CA SER A 13 20.06 -23.35 -31.24
C SER A 13 19.21 -23.58 -30.00
N VAL A 14 18.66 -22.48 -29.46
CA VAL A 14 17.71 -22.53 -28.35
C VAL A 14 16.41 -23.19 -28.78
N GLN A 15 15.93 -22.91 -29.99
CA GLN A 15 14.73 -23.54 -30.54
C GLN A 15 14.88 -25.06 -30.65
N GLU A 16 16.07 -25.56 -31.07
CA GLU A 16 16.35 -26.99 -31.09
C GLU A 16 16.32 -27.58 -29.67
N ALA A 17 16.97 -26.93 -28.71
CA ALA A 17 16.95 -27.36 -27.31
C ALA A 17 15.52 -27.46 -26.76
N ILE A 18 14.64 -26.46 -26.99
CA ILE A 18 13.23 -26.51 -26.63
C ILE A 18 12.54 -27.73 -27.23
N GLY A 19 12.81 -28.03 -28.51
CA GLY A 19 12.29 -29.20 -29.22
C GLY A 19 12.78 -30.56 -28.65
N ARG A 20 13.76 -30.55 -27.74
CA ARG A 20 14.31 -31.75 -27.08
C ARG A 20 13.93 -31.84 -25.59
N ALA A 21 13.23 -30.83 -25.05
CA ALA A 21 12.71 -30.91 -23.68
C ALA A 21 11.83 -32.17 -23.52
N SER A 22 11.85 -32.79 -22.35
CA SER A 22 11.11 -34.00 -22.05
C SER A 22 10.48 -33.92 -20.66
N LEU A 23 9.56 -34.82 -20.34
CA LEU A 23 8.93 -34.89 -18.99
C LEU A 23 9.94 -35.06 -17.85
N LYS A 24 11.15 -35.56 -18.15
CA LYS A 24 12.24 -35.71 -17.16
C LYS A 24 13.17 -34.50 -17.12
N ASN A 25 13.30 -33.80 -18.25
CA ASN A 25 14.20 -32.65 -18.41
C ASN A 25 13.43 -31.52 -19.11
N THR A 26 12.73 -30.71 -18.36
CA THR A 26 11.94 -29.58 -18.87
C THR A 26 12.75 -28.30 -18.89
N THR A 27 13.93 -28.26 -18.28
CA THR A 27 14.78 -27.06 -18.19
C THR A 27 15.66 -26.96 -19.42
N VAL A 28 15.60 -25.81 -20.09
CA VAL A 28 16.49 -25.33 -21.12
C VAL A 28 17.38 -24.24 -20.52
N THR A 29 18.67 -24.50 -20.45
CA THR A 29 19.65 -23.56 -19.87
C THR A 29 20.44 -22.90 -20.99
N LEU A 30 20.56 -21.58 -21.01
CA LEU A 30 21.46 -20.84 -21.90
C LEU A 30 22.93 -21.10 -21.52
N LEU A 31 23.77 -21.25 -22.53
CA LEU A 31 25.23 -21.42 -22.39
C LEU A 31 26.02 -20.28 -23.01
N ALA A 32 25.39 -19.44 -23.80
CA ALA A 32 25.99 -18.29 -24.46
C ALA A 32 24.90 -17.28 -24.82
N ASP A 33 25.29 -16.02 -25.06
CA ASP A 33 24.44 -15.01 -25.64
C ASP A 33 24.04 -15.42 -27.07
N VAL A 34 22.75 -15.21 -27.38
CA VAL A 34 22.20 -15.66 -28.67
C VAL A 34 21.21 -14.65 -29.22
N THR A 35 21.22 -14.43 -30.54
CA THR A 35 20.20 -13.69 -31.27
C THR A 35 19.29 -14.68 -31.98
N GLU A 36 18.17 -14.98 -31.37
CA GLU A 36 17.18 -15.96 -31.84
C GLU A 36 15.81 -15.61 -31.31
N SER A 37 14.78 -15.71 -32.14
CA SER A 37 13.39 -15.67 -31.68
C SER A 37 12.87 -17.09 -31.53
N VAL A 38 12.41 -17.43 -30.33
CA VAL A 38 12.04 -18.81 -30.00
C VAL A 38 10.55 -18.94 -29.71
N THR A 39 9.98 -20.08 -30.09
CA THR A 39 8.63 -20.48 -29.73
C THR A 39 8.68 -21.67 -28.77
N ILE A 40 7.94 -21.61 -27.68
CA ILE A 40 7.88 -22.70 -26.70
C ILE A 40 7.03 -23.83 -27.26
N ALA A 41 7.68 -24.71 -28.04
CA ALA A 41 7.07 -25.83 -28.73
C ALA A 41 7.82 -27.13 -28.42
N PRO A 42 7.78 -27.62 -27.17
CA PRO A 42 8.41 -28.89 -26.78
C PRO A 42 7.68 -30.09 -27.44
N PRO A 43 8.26 -31.29 -27.38
CA PRO A 43 7.65 -32.50 -27.89
C PRO A 43 6.27 -32.78 -27.28
N LYS A 44 5.44 -33.53 -28.02
CA LYS A 44 4.09 -33.90 -27.60
C LYS A 44 4.08 -34.52 -26.19
N GLY A 45 3.24 -34.01 -25.32
CA GLY A 45 3.09 -34.43 -23.92
C GLY A 45 3.81 -33.54 -22.90
N VAL A 46 4.81 -32.77 -23.32
CA VAL A 46 5.43 -31.73 -22.48
C VAL A 46 4.63 -30.45 -22.64
N ARG A 47 4.17 -29.87 -21.53
CA ARG A 47 3.42 -28.60 -21.53
C ARG A 47 4.12 -27.48 -20.77
N ASN A 48 5.06 -27.82 -19.88
CA ASN A 48 5.79 -26.89 -19.03
C ASN A 48 7.26 -26.90 -19.45
N VAL A 49 7.82 -25.73 -19.67
CA VAL A 49 9.25 -25.54 -19.94
C VAL A 49 9.78 -24.54 -18.95
N THR A 50 10.93 -24.82 -18.34
CA THR A 50 11.71 -23.86 -17.57
C THR A 50 12.84 -23.37 -18.45
N PHE A 51 12.98 -22.05 -18.57
CA PHE A 51 14.05 -21.40 -19.31
C PHE A 51 14.96 -20.67 -18.34
N ASP A 52 16.14 -21.26 -18.12
CA ASP A 52 17.17 -20.71 -17.26
C ASP A 52 18.12 -19.84 -18.08
N LEU A 53 18.12 -18.54 -17.84
CA LEU A 53 18.97 -17.58 -18.53
C LEU A 53 20.46 -17.74 -18.20
N ASN A 54 20.78 -18.29 -17.02
CA ASN A 54 22.15 -18.65 -16.62
C ASN A 54 23.21 -17.55 -16.88
N GLY A 55 22.84 -16.28 -16.72
CA GLY A 55 23.71 -15.11 -16.92
C GLY A 55 23.84 -14.64 -18.37
N HIS A 56 23.17 -15.27 -19.33
CA HIS A 56 23.27 -14.98 -20.76
C HIS A 56 22.08 -14.18 -21.29
N ALA A 57 22.24 -13.69 -22.53
CA ALA A 57 21.25 -12.88 -23.23
C ALA A 57 20.58 -13.67 -24.36
N LEU A 58 19.24 -13.59 -24.43
CA LEU A 58 18.44 -13.95 -25.60
C LEU A 58 17.92 -12.67 -26.24
N GLN A 59 18.36 -12.36 -27.45
CA GLN A 59 17.92 -11.21 -28.22
C GLN A 59 17.00 -11.64 -29.36
N ALA A 60 15.93 -10.90 -29.56
CA ALA A 60 14.97 -11.15 -30.64
C ALA A 60 15.60 -11.04 -32.02
N ALA A 61 15.20 -11.93 -32.93
CA ALA A 61 15.62 -11.98 -34.33
C ALA A 61 14.43 -11.73 -35.29
N GLY A 62 13.77 -10.55 -35.15
CA GLY A 62 12.71 -10.11 -36.08
C GLY A 62 11.27 -10.37 -35.64
N SER A 63 11.04 -11.13 -34.57
CA SER A 63 9.74 -11.28 -33.88
C SER A 63 9.98 -11.17 -32.39
N ALA A 64 8.95 -11.42 -31.53
CA ALA A 64 9.18 -11.48 -30.09
C ALA A 64 10.34 -12.43 -29.74
N ALA A 65 11.17 -12.08 -28.75
CA ALA A 65 12.27 -12.94 -28.37
C ALA A 65 11.76 -14.33 -27.92
N ILE A 66 10.65 -14.34 -27.18
CA ILE A 66 9.99 -15.58 -26.77
C ILE A 66 8.49 -15.50 -27.10
N THR A 67 7.98 -16.56 -27.76
CA THR A 67 6.55 -16.77 -27.97
C THR A 67 6.09 -17.98 -27.15
N VAL A 68 5.05 -17.77 -26.31
CA VAL A 68 4.43 -18.83 -25.50
C VAL A 68 3.06 -19.16 -26.07
N PRO A 69 2.86 -20.32 -26.74
CA PRO A 69 1.57 -20.72 -27.30
C PRO A 69 0.51 -20.99 -26.22
N ALA A 70 -0.77 -20.95 -26.60
CA ALA A 70 -1.93 -21.03 -25.72
C ALA A 70 -1.97 -22.25 -24.77
N SER A 71 -1.41 -23.39 -25.18
CA SER A 71 -1.42 -24.60 -24.36
C SER A 71 -0.15 -24.82 -23.55
N MET A 72 0.79 -23.88 -23.60
CA MET A 72 2.11 -23.98 -22.97
C MET A 72 2.23 -23.14 -21.72
N GLN A 73 3.06 -23.61 -20.81
CA GLN A 73 3.52 -22.88 -19.65
C GLN A 73 5.03 -22.69 -19.73
N LEU A 74 5.48 -21.46 -19.56
CA LEU A 74 6.88 -21.09 -19.49
C LEU A 74 7.20 -20.53 -18.13
N THR A 75 8.26 -21.03 -17.50
CA THR A 75 8.89 -20.40 -16.34
C THR A 75 10.25 -19.87 -16.74
N ILE A 76 10.53 -18.59 -16.51
CA ILE A 76 11.83 -17.97 -16.78
C ILE A 76 12.53 -17.73 -15.46
N THR A 77 13.76 -18.22 -15.34
CA THR A 77 14.58 -18.15 -14.12
C THR A 77 16.00 -17.68 -14.42
N GLY A 78 16.75 -17.45 -13.37
CA GLY A 78 18.16 -17.11 -13.43
C GLY A 78 18.44 -15.65 -13.77
N LEU A 79 19.69 -15.26 -13.65
CA LEU A 79 20.19 -13.97 -14.10
C LEU A 79 20.38 -14.02 -15.63
N GLY A 80 20.26 -12.90 -16.30
CA GLY A 80 20.43 -12.81 -17.75
C GLY A 80 19.43 -11.82 -18.34
N THR A 81 19.39 -11.74 -19.68
CA THR A 81 18.57 -10.74 -20.38
C THR A 81 17.71 -11.38 -21.46
N VAL A 82 16.46 -10.95 -21.56
CA VAL A 82 15.56 -11.21 -22.70
C VAL A 82 15.27 -9.87 -23.36
N ALA A 83 15.83 -9.64 -24.56
CA ALA A 83 15.72 -8.37 -25.26
C ALA A 83 14.83 -8.51 -26.50
N GLY A 84 13.75 -7.75 -26.54
CA GLY A 84 12.83 -7.70 -27.69
C GLY A 84 13.30 -6.76 -28.81
N GLY A 85 14.13 -5.75 -28.49
CA GLY A 85 14.42 -4.64 -29.40
C GLY A 85 13.14 -3.90 -29.76
N THR A 86 12.83 -3.74 -31.04
CA THR A 86 11.58 -3.11 -31.50
C THR A 86 10.37 -4.07 -31.41
N GLN A 87 10.57 -5.31 -31.02
CA GLN A 87 9.55 -6.32 -30.82
C GLN A 87 9.31 -6.54 -29.31
N PRO A 88 8.22 -7.19 -28.89
CA PRO A 88 8.07 -7.62 -27.50
C PRO A 88 9.18 -8.56 -27.06
N ALA A 89 9.62 -8.45 -25.81
CA ALA A 89 10.47 -9.46 -25.21
C ALA A 89 9.72 -10.81 -25.12
N VAL A 90 8.44 -10.76 -24.71
CA VAL A 90 7.58 -11.96 -24.66
C VAL A 90 6.22 -11.69 -25.30
N ASP A 91 5.77 -12.59 -26.18
CA ASP A 91 4.39 -12.73 -26.67
C ASP A 91 3.77 -13.99 -26.06
N CYS A 92 2.89 -13.80 -25.08
CA CYS A 92 2.30 -14.89 -24.30
C CYS A 92 0.82 -15.08 -24.66
N ARG A 93 0.46 -16.31 -25.02
CA ARG A 93 -0.90 -16.78 -25.24
C ARG A 93 -1.27 -17.93 -24.30
N GLY A 94 -0.31 -18.44 -23.55
CA GLY A 94 -0.43 -19.48 -22.53
C GLY A 94 -0.19 -18.92 -21.13
N ALA A 95 0.61 -19.62 -20.33
CA ALA A 95 0.98 -19.19 -18.99
C ALA A 95 2.48 -18.83 -18.93
N LEU A 96 2.79 -17.65 -18.37
CA LEU A 96 4.15 -17.16 -18.16
C LEU A 96 4.40 -16.95 -16.66
N HIS A 97 5.47 -17.54 -16.15
CA HIS A 97 5.98 -17.29 -14.81
C HIS A 97 7.39 -16.71 -14.91
N VAL A 98 7.62 -15.55 -14.29
CA VAL A 98 8.95 -14.93 -14.25
C VAL A 98 9.42 -14.88 -12.81
N GLU A 99 10.56 -15.52 -12.58
CA GLU A 99 11.20 -15.65 -11.28
C GLU A 99 12.57 -14.93 -11.23
N GLY A 100 12.97 -14.25 -12.32
CA GLY A 100 14.21 -13.50 -12.40
C GLY A 100 14.53 -13.06 -13.83
N GLY A 101 15.69 -12.40 -13.99
CA GLY A 101 16.19 -11.91 -15.27
C GLY A 101 15.80 -10.45 -15.55
N THR A 102 16.41 -9.91 -16.60
CA THR A 102 16.16 -8.56 -17.09
C THR A 102 15.46 -8.62 -18.45
N PHE A 103 14.34 -7.91 -18.57
CA PHE A 103 13.55 -7.88 -19.79
C PHE A 103 13.57 -6.48 -20.37
N THR A 104 13.89 -6.35 -21.65
CA THR A 104 13.96 -5.04 -22.31
C THR A 104 13.23 -5.02 -23.64
N SER A 105 12.64 -3.87 -23.97
CA SER A 105 12.06 -3.60 -25.30
C SER A 105 12.05 -2.09 -25.57
N ASP A 106 12.19 -1.72 -26.85
CA ASP A 106 12.10 -0.32 -27.29
C ASP A 106 10.64 0.12 -27.50
N ALA A 107 9.67 -0.78 -27.36
CA ALA A 107 8.24 -0.52 -27.55
C ALA A 107 7.40 -1.15 -26.41
N THR A 108 6.78 -2.26 -26.64
CA THR A 108 6.00 -3.02 -25.65
C THR A 108 6.81 -4.20 -25.14
N LEU A 109 6.93 -4.32 -23.81
CA LEU A 109 7.74 -5.37 -23.23
C LEU A 109 7.09 -6.76 -23.33
N MET A 110 5.88 -6.85 -22.81
CA MET A 110 5.15 -8.11 -22.75
C MET A 110 3.74 -7.96 -23.33
N ARG A 111 3.39 -8.86 -24.20
CA ARG A 111 2.08 -8.93 -24.84
C ARG A 111 1.36 -10.20 -24.38
N PHE A 112 0.15 -10.04 -23.90
CA PHE A 112 -0.74 -11.15 -23.55
C PHE A 112 -1.94 -11.13 -24.47
N ALA A 113 -2.32 -12.28 -25.00
CA ALA A 113 -3.45 -12.39 -25.90
C ALA A 113 -4.23 -13.69 -25.68
N GLU A 114 -5.53 -13.65 -25.84
CA GLU A 114 -6.36 -14.84 -25.92
C GLU A 114 -6.16 -15.58 -27.25
N THR A 115 -6.25 -16.89 -27.22
CA THR A 115 -6.29 -17.70 -28.42
C THR A 115 -7.28 -18.86 -28.22
N ASP A 116 -8.26 -18.97 -29.10
CA ASP A 116 -9.25 -20.06 -29.12
C ASP A 116 -9.97 -20.27 -27.78
N GLY A 117 -10.33 -19.17 -27.08
CA GLY A 117 -10.99 -19.20 -25.78
C GLY A 117 -10.08 -19.59 -24.62
N THR A 118 -8.75 -19.68 -24.87
CA THR A 118 -7.74 -19.88 -23.81
C THR A 118 -7.13 -18.56 -23.42
N SER A 119 -7.31 -18.18 -22.17
CA SER A 119 -6.79 -16.93 -21.63
C SER A 119 -5.31 -17.02 -21.31
N ALA A 120 -4.52 -16.05 -21.76
CA ALA A 120 -3.14 -15.90 -21.34
C ALA A 120 -3.05 -15.49 -19.86
N GLN A 121 -2.03 -15.99 -19.16
CA GLN A 121 -1.79 -15.71 -17.75
C GLN A 121 -0.35 -15.28 -17.52
N GLY A 122 -0.12 -14.40 -16.56
CA GLY A 122 1.22 -13.95 -16.15
C GLY A 122 1.38 -13.93 -14.62
N SER A 123 2.54 -14.36 -14.15
CA SER A 123 2.93 -14.21 -12.75
C SER A 123 4.39 -13.78 -12.68
N PHE A 124 4.64 -12.67 -12.00
CA PHE A 124 5.95 -12.03 -11.90
C PHE A 124 6.33 -11.96 -10.42
N SER A 125 7.28 -12.77 -9.99
CA SER A 125 7.75 -12.80 -8.61
C SER A 125 9.06 -12.03 -8.41
N ASP A 126 9.88 -11.90 -9.47
CA ASP A 126 11.13 -11.15 -9.47
C ASP A 126 11.53 -10.79 -10.90
N GLY A 127 12.53 -9.93 -11.07
CA GLY A 127 13.09 -9.50 -12.34
C GLY A 127 13.10 -7.99 -12.51
N THR A 128 13.78 -7.54 -13.58
CA THR A 128 13.83 -6.12 -13.96
C THR A 128 13.19 -5.95 -15.34
N PHE A 129 12.23 -5.05 -15.46
CA PHE A 129 11.37 -4.88 -16.63
C PHE A 129 11.49 -3.45 -17.14
N ILE A 130 12.04 -3.26 -18.36
CA ILE A 130 12.38 -1.94 -18.91
C ILE A 130 11.79 -1.81 -20.30
N ALA A 131 10.82 -0.90 -20.47
CA ALA A 131 10.26 -0.54 -21.78
C ALA A 131 9.38 0.71 -21.66
N PRO A 132 9.12 1.44 -22.75
CA PRO A 132 8.12 2.52 -22.75
C PRO A 132 6.73 2.04 -22.29
N THR A 133 6.31 0.85 -22.73
CA THR A 133 5.07 0.20 -22.30
C THR A 133 5.38 -1.19 -21.76
N LEU A 134 5.04 -1.46 -20.50
CA LEU A 134 5.40 -2.71 -19.82
C LEU A 134 4.47 -3.87 -20.21
N PHE A 135 3.17 -3.65 -20.22
CA PHE A 135 2.18 -4.68 -20.55
C PHE A 135 1.23 -4.19 -21.64
N ASN A 136 0.94 -5.07 -22.59
CA ASN A 136 -0.16 -4.94 -23.52
C ASN A 136 -1.05 -6.19 -23.39
N LEU A 137 -2.24 -6.01 -22.87
CA LEU A 137 -3.25 -7.05 -22.78
C LEU A 137 -4.16 -6.84 -23.98
N LEU A 138 -3.89 -7.59 -25.06
CA LEU A 138 -4.68 -7.51 -26.30
C LEU A 138 -6.06 -8.07 -26.02
N ASP A 139 -7.01 -7.15 -26.00
CA ASP A 139 -8.38 -7.39 -25.68
C ASP A 139 -9.25 -7.54 -26.92
N ASP A 140 -9.77 -8.76 -27.12
CA ASP A 140 -11.18 -8.95 -27.34
C ASP A 140 -11.79 -9.70 -26.13
N ALA A 141 -11.08 -9.69 -25.03
CA ALA A 141 -11.12 -10.70 -24.00
C ALA A 141 -11.91 -10.24 -22.79
N LYS A 142 -13.17 -10.51 -22.82
CA LYS A 142 -13.97 -10.74 -21.60
C LYS A 142 -13.43 -11.92 -20.77
N ASN A 143 -12.34 -12.59 -21.21
CA ASN A 143 -11.84 -13.84 -20.67
C ASN A 143 -10.30 -13.90 -20.56
N LEU A 144 -9.58 -12.76 -20.51
CA LEU A 144 -8.15 -12.80 -20.20
C LEU A 144 -7.92 -13.39 -18.82
N GLY A 145 -6.94 -14.26 -18.72
CA GLY A 145 -6.40 -14.71 -17.46
C GLY A 145 -5.70 -13.58 -16.71
N TYR A 146 -5.42 -13.82 -15.45
CA TYR A 146 -4.85 -12.79 -14.60
C TYR A 146 -3.36 -12.61 -14.85
N VAL A 147 -2.90 -11.34 -14.90
CA VAL A 147 -1.51 -10.95 -14.79
C VAL A 147 -1.28 -10.45 -13.36
N THR A 148 -0.45 -11.17 -12.60
CA THR A 148 -0.21 -10.88 -11.19
C THR A 148 1.25 -10.49 -10.97
N VAL A 149 1.48 -9.33 -10.38
CA VAL A 149 2.80 -8.83 -9.98
C VAL A 149 2.97 -9.03 -8.48
N ARG A 150 3.98 -9.83 -8.11
CA ARG A 150 4.32 -10.17 -6.71
C ARG A 150 5.71 -9.69 -6.31
N GLY A 151 6.47 -9.09 -7.22
CA GLY A 151 7.81 -8.59 -7.01
C GLY A 151 8.40 -8.05 -8.31
N GLY A 152 9.68 -7.67 -8.27
CA GLY A 152 10.42 -7.13 -9.41
C GLY A 152 10.41 -5.61 -9.49
N GLU A 153 11.21 -5.10 -10.42
CA GLU A 153 11.40 -3.68 -10.69
C GLU A 153 10.88 -3.34 -12.10
N TYR A 154 10.02 -2.33 -12.20
CA TYR A 154 9.31 -1.96 -13.42
C TYR A 154 9.64 -0.52 -13.81
N ARG A 155 10.34 -0.34 -14.92
CA ARG A 155 10.73 0.94 -15.49
C ARG A 155 10.00 1.18 -16.81
N GLY A 156 8.90 1.92 -16.74
CA GLY A 156 8.02 2.24 -17.85
C GLY A 156 6.56 2.38 -17.44
N MET A 157 5.71 2.65 -18.40
CA MET A 157 4.30 2.90 -18.18
C MET A 157 3.49 1.59 -18.21
N ILE A 158 2.56 1.45 -17.29
CA ILE A 158 1.46 0.47 -17.37
C ILE A 158 0.22 1.20 -17.87
N PRO A 159 -0.39 0.77 -19.00
CA PRO A 159 -1.57 1.42 -19.54
C PRO A 159 -2.78 1.36 -18.60
N ALA A 160 -3.68 2.32 -18.71
CA ALA A 160 -4.96 2.28 -18.03
C ALA A 160 -5.90 1.23 -18.64
N GLY A 161 -6.89 0.77 -17.88
CA GLY A 161 -7.97 -0.10 -18.37
C GLY A 161 -7.61 -1.58 -18.49
N LEU A 162 -6.56 -2.05 -17.82
CA LEU A 162 -6.17 -3.47 -17.80
C LEU A 162 -6.96 -4.23 -16.73
N ASN A 163 -8.15 -4.72 -17.05
CA ASN A 163 -9.11 -5.30 -16.10
C ASN A 163 -8.63 -6.59 -15.40
N THR A 164 -7.50 -7.17 -15.82
CA THR A 164 -6.98 -8.45 -15.30
C THR A 164 -5.61 -8.33 -14.66
N LEU A 165 -5.11 -7.10 -14.46
CA LEU A 165 -3.85 -6.86 -13.77
C LEU A 165 -4.08 -6.73 -12.27
N ALA A 166 -3.25 -7.39 -11.46
CA ALA A 166 -3.21 -7.27 -10.01
C ALA A 166 -1.77 -7.00 -9.51
N LEU A 167 -1.59 -5.92 -8.77
CA LEU A 167 -0.33 -5.52 -8.16
C LEU A 167 -0.36 -5.83 -6.67
N LEU A 168 0.42 -6.82 -6.25
CA LEU A 168 0.54 -7.28 -4.86
C LEU A 168 1.85 -6.84 -4.23
N SER A 169 2.89 -6.60 -5.03
CA SER A 169 4.21 -6.13 -4.63
C SER A 169 4.98 -5.63 -5.85
N GLY A 170 6.20 -5.14 -5.68
CA GLY A 170 7.08 -4.66 -6.76
C GLY A 170 7.35 -3.16 -6.65
N SER A 171 8.33 -2.70 -7.43
CA SER A 171 8.76 -1.31 -7.50
C SER A 171 8.56 -0.74 -8.90
N PHE A 172 8.05 0.49 -9.01
CA PHE A 172 7.61 1.10 -10.26
C PHE A 172 8.20 2.50 -10.42
N SER A 173 8.70 2.83 -11.61
CA SER A 173 9.19 4.17 -11.93
C SER A 173 8.09 5.15 -12.33
N ASP A 174 6.91 4.65 -12.69
CA ASP A 174 5.75 5.45 -13.07
C ASP A 174 4.53 4.98 -12.24
N SER A 175 3.99 5.89 -11.44
CA SER A 175 2.80 5.62 -10.62
C SER A 175 1.48 5.91 -11.34
N SER A 176 1.54 6.42 -12.58
CA SER A 176 0.35 6.77 -13.36
C SER A 176 -0.52 5.54 -13.59
N ASN A 177 -1.81 5.67 -13.37
CA ASN A 177 -2.83 4.64 -13.62
C ASN A 177 -2.67 3.33 -12.82
N LEU A 178 -1.78 3.24 -11.82
CA LEU A 178 -1.54 1.99 -11.08
C LEU A 178 -2.51 1.77 -9.92
N ALA A 179 -3.05 2.84 -9.33
CA ALA A 179 -3.93 2.76 -8.16
C ALA A 179 -5.09 1.76 -8.31
N PRO A 180 -5.79 1.64 -9.46
CA PRO A 180 -6.88 0.68 -9.63
C PRO A 180 -6.44 -0.80 -9.64
N TYR A 181 -5.15 -1.07 -9.85
CA TYR A 181 -4.62 -2.44 -9.92
C TYR A 181 -4.06 -2.94 -8.58
N LEU A 182 -4.00 -2.09 -7.58
CA LEU A 182 -3.52 -2.46 -6.25
C LEU A 182 -4.54 -3.37 -5.55
N ALA A 183 -4.04 -4.38 -4.85
CA ALA A 183 -4.86 -5.17 -3.95
C ALA A 183 -5.36 -4.32 -2.77
N ASP A 184 -6.37 -4.81 -2.05
CA ASP A 184 -6.96 -4.11 -0.92
C ASP A 184 -5.90 -3.80 0.14
N SER A 185 -6.01 -2.64 0.75
CA SER A 185 -5.09 -2.09 1.76
C SER A 185 -3.67 -1.77 1.27
N LEU A 186 -3.36 -1.91 -0.01
CA LEU A 186 -2.07 -1.55 -0.59
C LEU A 186 -2.10 -0.16 -1.23
N GLY A 187 -0.93 0.49 -1.22
CA GLY A 187 -0.65 1.76 -1.88
C GLY A 187 0.71 1.76 -2.56
N LEU A 188 0.94 2.72 -3.46
CA LEU A 188 2.24 3.04 -4.02
C LEU A 188 2.94 4.03 -3.10
N ILE A 189 3.87 3.54 -2.34
CA ILE A 189 4.64 4.31 -1.37
C ILE A 189 5.89 4.85 -2.09
N PRO A 190 6.13 6.17 -2.10
CA PRO A 190 7.36 6.73 -2.67
C PRO A 190 8.58 6.20 -1.91
N ASP A 191 9.56 5.69 -2.63
CA ASP A 191 10.87 5.44 -2.03
C ASP A 191 11.45 6.80 -1.64
N GLY A 192 11.89 6.93 -0.37
CA GLY A 192 12.35 8.20 0.18
C GLY A 192 13.36 8.86 -0.75
N THR A 193 13.19 10.15 -1.00
CA THR A 193 14.09 10.95 -1.83
C THR A 193 15.50 10.88 -1.25
N SER A 194 16.35 10.09 -1.85
CA SER A 194 17.79 10.28 -1.73
C SER A 194 18.13 11.62 -2.37
N ASP A 195 18.73 12.45 -1.55
CA ASP A 195 19.30 13.77 -1.81
C ASP A 195 19.58 14.07 -3.30
N GLY A 196 18.74 14.92 -3.91
CA GLY A 196 19.10 15.75 -5.05
C GLY A 196 19.40 15.09 -6.40
N GLY A 197 19.15 13.80 -6.58
CA GLY A 197 19.36 13.09 -7.85
C GLY A 197 18.12 13.15 -8.75
N THR A 198 18.35 13.42 -10.05
CA THR A 198 17.36 13.40 -11.13
C THR A 198 16.88 12.00 -11.52
N ASP A 199 17.09 11.00 -10.71
CA ASP A 199 16.48 9.68 -10.87
C ASP A 199 15.03 9.79 -10.38
N GLY A 200 14.09 9.73 -11.33
CA GLY A 200 12.67 9.73 -11.06
C GLY A 200 12.38 8.72 -9.95
N GLY A 201 11.84 9.21 -8.81
CA GLY A 201 11.65 8.40 -7.62
C GLY A 201 10.88 7.12 -7.93
N MET A 202 11.36 5.99 -7.42
CA MET A 202 10.64 4.73 -7.49
C MET A 202 9.51 4.74 -6.46
N PHE A 203 8.47 3.96 -6.74
CA PHE A 203 7.37 3.69 -5.84
C PHE A 203 7.33 2.19 -5.59
N HIS A 204 7.26 1.75 -4.36
CA HIS A 204 7.00 0.34 -4.06
C HIS A 204 5.54 0.12 -3.64
N VAL A 205 5.02 -1.04 -3.94
CA VAL A 205 3.71 -1.48 -3.42
C VAL A 205 3.89 -1.91 -1.98
N GLY A 206 3.18 -1.26 -1.07
CA GLY A 206 3.25 -1.52 0.36
C GLY A 206 1.95 -1.20 1.08
N ASP A 207 1.91 -1.48 2.37
CA ASP A 207 0.72 -1.25 3.20
C ASP A 207 0.36 0.23 3.24
N LEU A 208 -0.90 0.51 2.93
CA LEU A 208 -1.46 1.83 3.02
C LEU A 208 -1.72 2.19 4.48
N ALA A 209 -1.31 3.39 4.88
CA ALA A 209 -1.52 3.90 6.22
C ALA A 209 -2.01 5.34 6.19
N ILE A 210 -2.83 5.71 7.17
CA ILE A 210 -3.24 7.09 7.41
C ILE A 210 -2.26 7.72 8.39
N SER A 211 -1.73 8.88 8.05
CA SER A 211 -0.89 9.68 8.93
C SER A 211 -1.48 11.07 9.11
N SER A 212 -1.45 11.57 10.34
CA SER A 212 -1.83 12.94 10.69
C SER A 212 -0.63 13.63 11.30
N LYS A 213 -0.23 14.78 10.75
CA LYS A 213 0.86 15.55 11.37
C LYS A 213 0.43 16.14 12.71
N GLN A 214 -0.85 16.46 12.84
CA GLN A 214 -1.45 16.95 14.07
C GLN A 214 -2.52 15.96 14.54
N THR A 215 -2.15 15.08 15.45
CA THR A 215 -3.07 14.12 16.06
C THR A 215 -3.96 14.74 17.14
N SER A 216 -3.64 15.96 17.59
CA SER A 216 -4.43 16.74 18.53
C SER A 216 -4.44 18.20 18.09
N VAL A 217 -5.62 18.78 18.00
CA VAL A 217 -5.85 20.17 17.58
C VAL A 217 -6.69 20.87 18.62
N GLU A 218 -6.33 22.11 18.95
CA GLU A 218 -7.09 22.97 19.85
C GLU A 218 -7.82 24.07 19.07
N LEU A 219 -9.12 24.20 19.31
CA LEU A 219 -9.98 25.23 18.77
C LEU A 219 -10.30 26.23 19.86
N ASP A 220 -10.04 27.52 19.60
CA ASP A 220 -10.30 28.60 20.56
C ASP A 220 -11.58 29.35 20.17
N PRO A 221 -12.67 29.27 20.98
CA PRO A 221 -13.91 29.94 20.69
C PRO A 221 -13.79 31.48 20.63
N ALA A 222 -12.80 32.06 21.29
CA ALA A 222 -12.55 33.49 21.23
C ALA A 222 -12.19 33.99 19.81
N ASN A 223 -11.69 33.11 18.96
CA ASN A 223 -11.34 33.46 17.58
C ASN A 223 -12.51 33.33 16.59
N GLY A 224 -13.71 32.98 17.04
CA GLY A 224 -14.88 32.80 16.20
C GLY A 224 -14.84 31.48 15.42
N LEU A 225 -15.29 30.40 16.05
CA LEU A 225 -15.32 29.07 15.42
C LEU A 225 -16.52 28.95 14.49
N GLN A 226 -16.33 28.17 13.45
CA GLN A 226 -17.38 27.68 12.55
C GLN A 226 -17.43 26.16 12.61
N GLN A 227 -18.57 25.58 12.21
CA GLN A 227 -18.70 24.14 12.02
C GLN A 227 -17.66 23.64 11.01
N LEU A 228 -17.08 22.48 11.27
CA LEU A 228 -16.08 21.85 10.42
C LEU A 228 -16.75 20.86 9.49
N SER A 229 -16.39 20.91 8.22
CA SER A 229 -16.62 19.80 7.30
C SER A 229 -15.54 18.71 7.48
N ALA A 230 -15.74 17.53 6.90
CA ALA A 230 -14.72 16.49 6.87
C ALA A 230 -13.42 16.99 6.23
N ASP A 231 -13.52 17.73 5.11
CA ASP A 231 -12.36 18.28 4.41
C ASP A 231 -11.60 19.33 5.25
N ASP A 232 -12.32 20.14 6.03
CA ASP A 232 -11.70 21.11 6.92
C ASP A 232 -10.95 20.41 8.06
N LEU A 233 -11.52 19.34 8.61
CA LEU A 233 -10.85 18.52 9.62
C LEU A 233 -9.56 17.88 9.07
N LEU A 234 -9.61 17.26 7.88
CA LEU A 234 -8.45 16.64 7.24
C LEU A 234 -7.34 17.66 6.96
N LYS A 235 -7.69 18.88 6.52
CA LYS A 235 -6.73 19.97 6.32
C LYS A 235 -6.13 20.44 7.64
N LEU A 236 -6.98 20.63 8.66
CA LEU A 236 -6.56 21.11 9.98
C LEU A 236 -5.60 20.16 10.68
N THR A 237 -5.82 18.86 10.52
CA THR A 237 -4.97 17.80 11.09
C THR A 237 -3.83 17.39 10.17
N GLU A 238 -3.77 17.95 8.96
CA GLU A 238 -2.85 17.52 7.89
C GLU A 238 -2.84 15.98 7.73
N THR A 239 -4.05 15.42 7.70
CA THR A 239 -4.25 13.97 7.58
C THR A 239 -4.17 13.56 6.13
N GLN A 240 -3.34 12.57 5.82
CA GLN A 240 -3.12 12.06 4.46
C GLN A 240 -2.80 10.57 4.46
N LEU A 241 -2.93 9.95 3.29
CA LEU A 241 -2.39 8.61 3.04
C LEU A 241 -0.88 8.68 2.84
N ASN A 242 -0.17 7.62 3.24
CA ASN A 242 1.29 7.50 3.08
C ASN A 242 1.72 7.22 1.62
N GLY A 243 0.78 6.98 0.72
CA GLY A 243 1.03 6.64 -0.67
C GLY A 243 -0.14 6.95 -1.60
N ILE A 244 0.06 6.66 -2.89
CA ILE A 244 -0.95 6.79 -3.93
C ILE A 244 -1.80 5.52 -3.94
N ALA A 245 -3.12 5.67 -3.85
CA ALA A 245 -4.06 4.55 -3.88
C ALA A 245 -5.45 5.02 -4.34
N ASP A 246 -6.30 4.07 -4.71
CA ASP A 246 -7.69 4.34 -5.07
C ASP A 246 -8.59 4.41 -3.84
N TYR A 247 -8.22 5.30 -2.90
CA TYR A 247 -8.94 5.52 -1.66
C TYR A 247 -9.13 7.01 -1.40
N ARG A 248 -10.24 7.34 -0.73
CA ARG A 248 -10.50 8.66 -0.15
C ARG A 248 -10.58 8.57 1.37
N LEU A 249 -10.20 9.64 2.05
CA LEU A 249 -10.34 9.74 3.49
C LEU A 249 -11.74 10.25 3.85
N VAL A 250 -12.35 9.61 4.85
CA VAL A 250 -13.68 9.95 5.36
C VAL A 250 -13.59 10.06 6.87
N ALA A 251 -14.05 11.18 7.42
CA ALA A 251 -14.25 11.32 8.87
C ALA A 251 -15.59 10.70 9.27
N ASP A 252 -15.62 10.08 10.46
CA ASP A 252 -16.85 9.54 11.04
C ASP A 252 -17.89 10.67 11.20
N SER A 253 -19.06 10.53 10.55
CA SER A 253 -20.08 11.54 10.46
C SER A 253 -20.71 11.87 11.82
N ASP A 254 -20.93 10.86 12.66
CA ASP A 254 -21.60 11.04 13.96
C ASP A 254 -20.65 11.73 14.94
N GLN A 255 -19.37 11.36 14.92
CA GLN A 255 -18.34 11.98 15.74
C GLN A 255 -18.08 13.45 15.31
N LEU A 256 -18.07 13.70 14.00
CA LEU A 256 -17.93 15.05 13.44
C LEU A 256 -19.14 15.93 13.78
N GLN A 257 -20.35 15.38 13.69
CA GLN A 257 -21.56 16.07 14.10
C GLN A 257 -21.55 16.41 15.60
N ALA A 258 -21.14 15.45 16.44
CA ALA A 258 -21.00 15.69 17.88
C ALA A 258 -19.99 16.81 18.19
N LEU A 259 -18.88 16.91 17.46
CA LEU A 259 -17.94 18.02 17.55
C LEU A 259 -18.60 19.34 17.16
N ASN A 260 -19.33 19.38 16.04
CA ASN A 260 -20.00 20.58 15.56
C ASN A 260 -21.07 21.08 16.54
N ASP A 261 -21.80 20.17 17.19
CA ASP A 261 -22.74 20.51 18.26
C ASP A 261 -22.03 21.16 19.48
N GLN A 262 -20.81 20.73 19.79
CA GLN A 262 -20.00 21.35 20.85
C GLN A 262 -19.45 22.72 20.41
N ILE A 263 -19.04 22.87 19.16
CA ILE A 263 -18.64 24.20 18.60
C ILE A 263 -19.82 25.19 18.74
N ASP A 264 -21.02 24.78 18.36
CA ASP A 264 -22.22 25.66 18.48
C ASP A 264 -22.50 26.07 19.94
N ARG A 265 -22.35 25.12 20.88
CA ARG A 265 -22.50 25.42 22.32
C ARG A 265 -21.45 26.39 22.81
N ALA A 266 -20.20 26.21 22.45
CA ALA A 266 -19.10 27.10 22.79
C ALA A 266 -19.33 28.52 22.23
N MET A 267 -19.74 28.62 20.96
CA MET A 267 -20.05 29.92 20.34
C MET A 267 -21.25 30.60 20.94
N GLN A 268 -22.30 29.86 21.37
CA GLN A 268 -23.41 30.40 22.12
C GLN A 268 -22.99 30.90 23.51
N ALA A 269 -22.04 30.23 24.16
CA ALA A 269 -21.49 30.65 25.44
C ALA A 269 -20.73 31.97 25.28
N VAL A 270 -19.87 32.09 24.28
CA VAL A 270 -19.19 33.39 23.96
C VAL A 270 -20.19 34.49 23.69
N GLY A 271 -21.20 34.24 22.83
CA GLY A 271 -22.21 35.25 22.48
C GLY A 271 -23.10 35.66 23.65
N LYS A 272 -23.22 34.89 24.72
CA LYS A 272 -24.02 35.17 25.92
C LYS A 272 -23.17 35.56 27.13
N SER A 273 -21.87 35.68 26.97
CA SER A 273 -20.90 35.91 28.06
C SER A 273 -21.06 34.89 29.20
N LYS A 274 -21.16 33.58 28.82
CA LYS A 274 -21.29 32.50 29.79
C LYS A 274 -20.04 31.60 29.73
N ALA A 275 -19.79 30.89 30.83
CA ALA A 275 -18.75 29.91 30.89
C ALA A 275 -19.06 28.70 29.96
N PHE A 276 -18.03 28.14 29.37
CA PHE A 276 -18.04 26.85 28.65
C PHE A 276 -16.82 26.06 29.12
N GLU A 277 -17.03 24.81 29.51
CA GLU A 277 -15.92 23.91 29.88
C GLU A 277 -15.25 23.36 28.64
N ALA A 278 -13.92 23.15 28.71
CA ALA A 278 -13.18 22.53 27.61
C ALA A 278 -13.69 21.12 27.32
N VAL A 279 -13.87 20.81 26.05
CA VAL A 279 -14.35 19.48 25.60
C VAL A 279 -13.43 18.94 24.53
N SER A 280 -13.05 17.67 24.66
CA SER A 280 -12.29 16.94 23.65
C SER A 280 -13.15 15.88 22.98
N GLN A 281 -13.06 15.81 21.66
CA GLN A 281 -13.74 14.83 20.83
C GLN A 281 -12.72 14.06 20.00
N ASN A 282 -12.76 12.72 20.07
CA ASN A 282 -12.01 11.86 19.17
C ASN A 282 -12.83 11.63 17.90
N ILE A 283 -12.16 11.76 16.75
CA ILE A 283 -12.77 11.55 15.45
C ILE A 283 -11.95 10.50 14.71
N THR A 284 -12.63 9.45 14.26
CA THR A 284 -12.06 8.39 13.46
C THR A 284 -12.06 8.81 11.99
N ILE A 285 -10.92 8.70 11.34
CA ILE A 285 -10.74 8.93 9.91
C ILE A 285 -10.45 7.57 9.27
N THR A 286 -11.22 7.20 8.26
CA THR A 286 -11.13 5.91 7.58
C THR A 286 -10.82 6.12 6.09
N ALA A 287 -9.95 5.29 5.53
CA ALA A 287 -9.74 5.23 4.09
C ALA A 287 -10.81 4.33 3.44
N VAL A 288 -11.58 4.88 2.52
CA VAL A 288 -12.65 4.18 1.80
C VAL A 288 -12.32 4.16 0.32
N ARG A 289 -12.44 3.00 -0.32
CA ARG A 289 -12.15 2.83 -1.74
C ARG A 289 -13.07 3.70 -2.61
N ASN A 290 -12.54 4.28 -3.70
CA ASN A 290 -13.29 5.15 -4.61
C ASN A 290 -14.16 4.38 -5.60
N THR A 291 -13.90 3.08 -5.80
CA THR A 291 -14.67 2.24 -6.73
C THR A 291 -16.10 2.09 -6.21
N SER A 292 -17.08 2.38 -7.07
CA SER A 292 -18.46 1.97 -6.85
C SER A 292 -18.52 0.44 -6.73
N ASP A 293 -19.29 -0.06 -5.78
CA ASP A 293 -19.42 -1.47 -5.34
C ASP A 293 -19.65 -2.52 -6.44
N ASP A 294 -19.74 -2.15 -7.73
CA ASP A 294 -20.16 -3.03 -8.81
C ASP A 294 -19.03 -3.68 -9.63
N ASP A 295 -17.75 -3.21 -9.56
CA ASP A 295 -16.73 -3.66 -10.52
C ASP A 295 -15.52 -4.42 -9.92
N PHE A 296 -15.30 -4.40 -8.62
CA PHE A 296 -14.26 -5.19 -7.97
C PHE A 296 -14.88 -6.10 -6.91
N THR A 297 -15.52 -7.17 -7.36
CA THR A 297 -15.94 -8.21 -6.43
C THR A 297 -14.71 -8.92 -5.88
N ASP A 298 -14.71 -9.26 -4.57
CA ASP A 298 -13.77 -10.14 -3.86
C ASP A 298 -13.34 -11.41 -4.65
N ALA A 299 -14.06 -11.73 -5.70
CA ALA A 299 -13.77 -12.79 -6.65
C ALA A 299 -12.40 -12.61 -7.36
N ASN A 300 -11.90 -11.38 -7.54
CA ASN A 300 -10.65 -11.14 -8.25
C ASN A 300 -9.43 -11.29 -7.33
N VAL A 301 -9.52 -10.88 -6.07
CA VAL A 301 -8.45 -11.05 -5.09
C VAL A 301 -8.40 -12.50 -4.59
N ALA A 302 -9.54 -13.13 -4.32
CA ALA A 302 -9.62 -14.52 -3.92
C ALA A 302 -9.10 -15.49 -5.02
N ARG A 303 -9.28 -15.15 -6.29
CA ARG A 303 -8.74 -15.93 -7.41
C ARG A 303 -7.24 -15.75 -7.59
N SER A 304 -6.67 -14.58 -7.28
CA SER A 304 -5.23 -14.34 -7.34
C SER A 304 -4.45 -15.03 -6.21
N SER A 305 -5.08 -15.30 -5.06
CA SER A 305 -4.50 -16.07 -3.96
C SER A 305 -4.61 -17.58 -4.13
N GLY A 306 -5.44 -18.04 -5.05
CA GLY A 306 -5.80 -19.44 -5.26
C GLY A 306 -5.21 -20.07 -6.51
N MET A 307 -3.90 -19.87 -6.84
CA MET A 307 -3.25 -20.78 -7.78
C MET A 307 -3.00 -22.12 -7.08
N PRO A 308 -3.66 -23.23 -7.49
CA PRO A 308 -3.35 -24.52 -6.95
C PRO A 308 -2.01 -24.99 -7.50
N ASN A 309 -1.06 -25.26 -6.62
CA ASN A 309 -0.04 -26.25 -6.91
C ASN A 309 -0.75 -27.52 -7.40
N GLY A 310 -0.39 -27.97 -8.59
CA GLY A 310 -1.07 -29.05 -9.30
C GLY A 310 -1.41 -30.26 -8.43
N ALA A 311 -2.69 -30.54 -8.32
CA ALA A 311 -3.19 -31.87 -8.00
C ALA A 311 -4.53 -32.06 -8.71
N SER A 312 -4.50 -32.93 -9.70
CA SER A 312 -5.65 -33.52 -10.35
C SER A 312 -6.49 -34.29 -9.32
N SER A 313 -7.78 -33.95 -9.18
CA SER A 313 -8.78 -34.97 -8.82
C SER A 313 -10.14 -34.63 -9.43
N ARG A 314 -10.55 -35.50 -10.33
CA ARG A 314 -11.94 -35.65 -10.79
C ARG A 314 -12.83 -36.01 -9.61
N GLY A 315 -13.95 -35.32 -9.49
CA GLY A 315 -15.01 -35.68 -8.56
C GLY A 315 -16.29 -34.92 -8.92
N SER A 316 -17.14 -35.58 -9.69
CA SER A 316 -18.54 -35.20 -9.93
C SER A 316 -19.33 -35.38 -8.62
N ALA A 317 -20.06 -34.36 -8.19
CA ALA A 317 -21.23 -34.55 -7.35
C ALA A 317 -22.20 -33.36 -7.45
N ASN A 318 -23.38 -33.63 -7.96
CA ASN A 318 -24.61 -32.86 -7.77
C ASN A 318 -24.92 -32.70 -6.29
N ALA A 319 -25.24 -31.49 -5.85
CA ALA A 319 -26.11 -31.28 -4.71
C ALA A 319 -26.80 -29.90 -4.83
N SER A 320 -28.08 -29.94 -5.10
CA SER A 320 -29.05 -28.89 -4.84
C SER A 320 -29.16 -28.63 -3.33
N GLY A 321 -29.05 -27.37 -2.92
CA GLY A 321 -29.31 -26.97 -1.53
C GLY A 321 -29.12 -25.47 -1.41
N GLY A 322 -30.23 -24.71 -1.54
CA GLY A 322 -30.24 -23.29 -1.24
C GLY A 322 -29.92 -23.04 0.23
N ALA A 323 -28.78 -22.46 0.50
CA ALA A 323 -28.48 -21.73 1.71
C ALA A 323 -28.04 -20.36 1.24
N GLY A 324 -28.84 -19.33 1.53
CA GLY A 324 -28.48 -17.95 1.32
C GLY A 324 -27.15 -17.69 2.01
N MET A 325 -26.12 -17.55 1.21
CA MET A 325 -24.85 -17.05 1.65
C MET A 325 -25.09 -15.57 1.93
N GLN A 326 -25.40 -15.24 3.19
CA GLN A 326 -25.25 -13.88 3.65
C GLN A 326 -23.81 -13.51 3.34
N LEU A 327 -23.65 -12.61 2.36
CA LEU A 327 -22.43 -11.83 2.28
C LEU A 327 -22.23 -11.28 3.70
N ARG A 328 -21.24 -11.84 4.40
CA ARG A 328 -20.61 -11.08 5.45
C ARG A 328 -20.12 -9.83 4.72
N THR A 329 -20.73 -8.70 5.00
CA THR A 329 -20.01 -7.45 4.97
C THR A 329 -18.77 -7.78 5.78
N SER A 330 -17.66 -8.04 5.09
CA SER A 330 -16.37 -8.12 5.73
C SER A 330 -16.31 -6.83 6.53
N ASP A 331 -16.19 -6.98 7.86
CA ASP A 331 -15.65 -5.90 8.67
C ASP A 331 -14.39 -5.49 7.89
N HIS A 332 -14.51 -4.43 7.10
CA HIS A 332 -13.37 -3.69 6.64
C HIS A 332 -12.80 -3.15 7.94
N ASP A 333 -11.87 -3.88 8.55
CA ASP A 333 -10.87 -3.30 9.43
C ASP A 333 -10.11 -2.32 8.52
N GLY A 334 -10.86 -1.27 8.15
CA GLY A 334 -10.46 -0.27 7.22
C GLY A 334 -9.28 0.45 7.84
N ILE A 335 -8.31 0.75 7.03
CA ILE A 335 -7.19 1.62 7.38
C ILE A 335 -7.81 2.84 8.04
N SER A 336 -7.60 2.99 9.33
CA SER A 336 -8.20 4.06 10.12
C SER A 336 -7.16 4.71 11.04
N ALA A 337 -7.37 6.00 11.33
CA ALA A 337 -6.61 6.76 12.31
C ALA A 337 -7.57 7.60 13.16
N GLN A 338 -7.12 7.99 14.35
CA GLN A 338 -7.89 8.87 15.22
C GLN A 338 -7.17 10.20 15.38
N VAL A 339 -7.95 11.27 15.37
CA VAL A 339 -7.52 12.62 15.71
C VAL A 339 -8.38 13.15 16.85
N THR A 340 -7.77 13.94 17.74
CA THR A 340 -8.45 14.55 18.88
C THR A 340 -8.62 16.03 18.61
N VAL A 341 -9.84 16.54 18.68
CA VAL A 341 -10.12 17.97 18.61
C VAL A 341 -10.61 18.45 19.97
N THR A 342 -9.94 19.44 20.53
CA THR A 342 -10.27 20.04 21.84
C THR A 342 -10.76 21.45 21.64
N ILE A 343 -11.96 21.74 22.09
CA ILE A 343 -12.50 23.08 22.17
C ILE A 343 -12.09 23.66 23.54
N LYS A 344 -11.41 24.80 23.54
CA LYS A 344 -10.95 25.45 24.77
C LYS A 344 -12.11 25.96 25.62
N ALA A 345 -11.90 26.04 26.93
CA ALA A 345 -12.82 26.64 27.85
C ALA A 345 -13.01 28.13 27.55
N VAL A 346 -14.20 28.62 27.81
CA VAL A 346 -14.55 30.07 27.84
C VAL A 346 -14.79 30.45 29.29
N ALA A 347 -14.04 31.42 29.79
CA ALA A 347 -14.26 31.94 31.14
C ALA A 347 -15.52 32.83 31.16
N GLU A 348 -16.25 32.80 32.27
CA GLU A 348 -17.30 33.79 32.53
C GLU A 348 -16.62 35.15 32.77
N PRO A 349 -17.09 36.24 32.16
CA PRO A 349 -16.56 37.57 32.45
C PRO A 349 -16.69 37.86 33.93
N GLU A 350 -15.62 38.29 34.57
CA GLU A 350 -15.68 38.76 35.96
C GLU A 350 -16.70 39.88 36.03
N GLU A 351 -17.70 39.72 36.92
CA GLU A 351 -18.61 40.83 37.23
C GLU A 351 -17.76 42.04 37.67
N PRO A 352 -18.01 43.25 37.12
CA PRO A 352 -17.27 44.41 37.54
C PRO A 352 -17.42 44.54 39.08
N GLU A 353 -16.31 44.52 39.80
CA GLU A 353 -16.34 44.78 41.24
C GLU A 353 -17.17 46.03 41.49
N GLU A 354 -18.24 45.88 42.27
CA GLU A 354 -19.05 47.07 42.72
C GLU A 354 -18.08 48.09 43.24
N PRO A 355 -18.20 49.38 42.83
CA PRO A 355 -17.33 50.43 43.34
C PRO A 355 -17.45 50.44 44.84
N GLY A 356 -16.32 50.13 45.49
CA GLY A 356 -16.24 49.92 46.95
C GLY A 356 -17.00 50.95 47.76
N LYS A 357 -17.93 50.47 48.59
CA LYS A 357 -18.57 51.24 49.62
C LYS A 357 -17.49 52.03 50.40
N PRO A 358 -17.62 53.33 50.58
CA PRO A 358 -16.59 54.09 51.28
C PRO A 358 -16.32 53.47 52.63
N SER A 359 -15.06 53.13 52.89
CA SER A 359 -14.58 52.61 54.18
C SER A 359 -14.94 53.53 55.33
N ASN A 360 -15.61 52.96 56.32
CA ASN A 360 -15.85 53.61 57.60
C ASN A 360 -14.50 53.85 58.30
N PRO A 361 -14.26 54.93 58.99
CA PRO A 361 -12.98 55.28 59.60
C PRO A 361 -12.55 54.18 60.59
N GLU A 362 -11.28 53.80 60.54
CA GLU A 362 -10.62 52.81 61.34
C GLU A 362 -10.72 53.04 62.86
N GLU A 363 -11.11 51.97 63.55
CA GLU A 363 -10.92 51.80 64.99
C GLU A 363 -9.47 51.25 65.20
N PRO A 364 -8.71 51.74 66.21
CA PRO A 364 -7.29 51.46 66.33
C PRO A 364 -6.99 49.96 66.67
N GLU A 365 -6.06 49.44 65.98
CA GLU A 365 -5.59 48.03 66.02
C GLU A 365 -5.03 47.62 67.41
N LYS A 366 -5.45 46.42 67.84
CA LYS A 366 -4.78 45.64 68.89
C LYS A 366 -3.65 44.78 68.21
N PRO A 367 -2.47 44.71 68.86
CA PRO A 367 -1.34 43.95 68.27
C PRO A 367 -1.61 42.46 68.24
N GLU A 368 -1.59 41.85 67.04
CA GLU A 368 -1.61 40.38 66.85
C GLU A 368 -0.23 39.76 66.88
N MET A 369 -0.13 38.61 67.55
CA MET A 369 1.05 37.79 67.57
C MET A 369 1.23 37.01 66.24
N PRO A 370 2.46 36.68 65.79
CA PRO A 370 2.70 36.05 64.50
C PRO A 370 2.24 34.59 64.49
N ARG A 371 1.37 34.25 63.55
CA ARG A 371 0.99 32.85 63.20
C ARG A 371 2.02 32.25 62.26
N SER A 372 2.70 31.24 62.73
CA SER A 372 3.52 30.32 61.91
C SER A 372 2.62 29.42 61.06
N GLY A 373 2.73 29.50 59.78
CA GLY A 373 1.94 28.64 58.87
C GLY A 373 2.35 28.63 57.42
N SER A 374 3.63 28.43 57.10
CA SER A 374 4.07 28.24 55.71
C SER A 374 4.92 27.02 55.44
N ALA A 375 4.99 26.04 56.37
CA ALA A 375 5.82 24.86 56.22
C ALA A 375 5.12 23.70 55.45
N VAL A 376 3.78 23.72 55.31
CA VAL A 376 3.07 22.58 54.76
C VAL A 376 2.97 22.61 53.20
N GLN A 377 2.95 23.82 52.61
CA GLN A 377 2.92 23.95 51.16
C GLN A 377 4.25 23.66 50.47
N ALA A 378 5.38 23.89 51.14
CA ALA A 378 6.72 23.60 50.63
C ALA A 378 7.00 22.08 50.57
N LEU A 379 6.43 21.28 51.48
CA LEU A 379 6.60 19.83 51.52
C LEU A 379 5.79 19.12 50.41
N ALA A 380 4.68 19.65 49.98
CA ALA A 380 3.87 19.08 48.90
C ALA A 380 4.54 19.22 47.52
N ILE A 381 5.24 20.34 47.29
CA ILE A 381 5.95 20.59 46.01
C ILE A 381 7.23 19.71 45.91
N ILE A 382 7.93 19.52 47.04
CA ILE A 382 9.14 18.70 47.08
C ILE A 382 8.81 17.22 46.88
N SER A 383 7.68 16.73 47.38
CA SER A 383 7.26 15.31 47.15
C SER A 383 6.83 15.05 45.70
N LEU A 384 6.22 16.01 45.03
CA LEU A 384 5.85 15.88 43.61
C LEU A 384 7.06 15.85 42.69
N LEU A 385 8.08 16.68 42.98
CA LEU A 385 9.35 16.68 42.20
C LEU A 385 10.17 15.40 42.38
N LEU A 386 10.12 14.77 43.55
CA LEU A 386 10.80 13.50 43.82
C LEU A 386 10.15 12.32 43.07
N VAL A 387 8.84 12.32 42.90
CA VAL A 387 8.12 11.29 42.10
C VAL A 387 8.45 11.42 40.63
N ILE A 388 8.53 12.62 40.09
CA ILE A 388 8.89 12.85 38.67
C ILE A 388 10.34 12.45 38.42
N ALA A 389 11.27 12.76 39.30
CA ALA A 389 12.66 12.38 39.17
C ALA A 389 12.88 10.85 39.21
N SER A 390 12.13 10.12 40.05
CA SER A 390 12.19 8.66 40.10
C SER A 390 11.63 7.98 38.84
N ALA A 391 10.59 8.54 38.22
CA ALA A 391 10.04 8.05 36.95
C ALA A 391 11.02 8.21 35.77
N ILE A 392 11.73 9.35 35.72
CA ILE A 392 12.74 9.61 34.69
C ILE A 392 13.94 8.66 34.84
N CYS A 393 14.42 8.40 36.06
CA CYS A 393 15.48 7.45 36.29
C CYS A 393 15.10 5.99 35.93
N ALA A 394 13.86 5.58 36.19
CA ALA A 394 13.38 4.25 35.83
C ALA A 394 13.30 4.09 34.29
N TYR A 395 12.83 5.13 33.58
CA TYR A 395 12.77 5.13 32.12
C TYR A 395 14.17 5.05 31.48
N ALA A 396 15.12 5.82 31.98
CA ALA A 396 16.50 5.82 31.49
C ALA A 396 17.21 4.46 31.71
N THR A 397 16.96 3.78 32.85
CA THR A 397 17.55 2.47 33.14
C THR A 397 16.97 1.36 32.26
N VAL A 398 15.70 1.41 31.88
CA VAL A 398 15.09 0.45 30.95
C VAL A 398 15.64 0.66 29.54
N HIS A 399 15.81 1.91 29.10
CA HIS A 399 16.32 2.22 27.76
C HIS A 399 17.80 1.85 27.60
N LEU A 400 18.63 2.02 28.64
CA LEU A 400 20.03 1.62 28.62
C LEU A 400 20.24 0.09 28.70
N ARG A 401 19.26 -0.66 29.22
CA ARG A 401 19.31 -2.14 29.22
C ARG A 401 18.91 -2.74 27.86
N SER A 402 17.98 -2.12 27.14
CA SER A 402 17.58 -2.60 25.80
C SER A 402 18.67 -2.39 24.75
N SER A 403 19.46 -1.33 24.86
CA SER A 403 20.58 -1.06 23.94
C SER A 403 21.83 -1.93 24.16
N ARG A 404 21.96 -2.65 25.31
CA ARG A 404 23.03 -3.59 25.58
C ARG A 404 22.74 -5.04 25.17
N LEU A 405 21.53 -5.33 24.71
CA LEU A 405 21.15 -6.67 24.23
C LEU A 405 21.14 -6.75 22.69
N GLN A 406 21.54 -5.67 21.99
CA GLN A 406 21.64 -5.62 20.52
C GLN A 406 23.07 -5.46 20.00
N ASN A 407 24.08 -5.64 20.85
CA ASN A 407 25.49 -5.75 20.43
C ASN A 407 26.07 -7.11 20.80
#